data_2c79b9024aa1c97a9113de44f5a17524
#
_entry.id   2c79b9024aa1c97a9113de44f5a17524
#
_cell.length_a   1.000
_cell.length_b   1.000
_cell.length_c   1.000
_cell.angle_alpha   90.00
_cell.angle_beta   90.00
_cell.angle_gamma   90.00
#
_symmetry.space_group_name_H-M   'P 1'
#
loop_
_entity.id
_entity.type
_entity.pdbx_description
1 polymer ?
#
loop_
_entity_poly.entity_id
_entity_poly.type
_entity_poly.pdbx_seq_one_letter_code
_entity_poly.pdbx_strand_id
1 'polypeptide(L)'
;MATWTGEGQSQLDFMYKDECILLDMNDNVIGHDNKYETHIFCPERPRGKLHRAFSVFLFNDEGKLLLQQRAKSKITFPNVWTNTCCSHPLFGYDPTEVDTPEDVAAGTVPGVKRAAVRKLFHELGIPAEQLPLDKFVFLTRLHYWAADTVTHGESSPWGEHEIDYILFIKANVTLNPNPEEVSDTKFVSMPELLLQMQPEGGLLWSPWFRIIVTRFLVTWWGDLPKALTP
;
A
#
# COMPACT_ATOMS: atom_id res chain seq x y z
N MET A 1 -16.95 12.95 14.42
CA MET A 1 -16.12 11.97 13.69
C MET A 1 -14.77 12.01 14.35
N ALA A 2 -14.28 10.88 14.89
CA ALA A 2 -12.93 10.84 15.44
C ALA A 2 -11.94 10.95 14.26
N THR A 3 -11.25 12.06 14.17
CA THR A 3 -10.15 12.23 13.21
C THR A 3 -9.01 11.36 13.74
N TRP A 4 -8.68 10.28 13.03
CA TRP A 4 -7.52 9.48 13.37
C TRP A 4 -6.27 10.37 13.25
N THR A 5 -5.53 10.54 14.32
CA THR A 5 -4.35 11.41 14.36
C THR A 5 -3.05 10.62 14.25
N GLY A 6 -3.10 9.30 14.49
CA GLY A 6 -1.88 8.46 14.53
C GLY A 6 -0.88 8.88 15.59
N GLU A 7 -1.12 9.96 16.28
CA GLU A 7 -0.23 10.50 17.30
C GLU A 7 -0.24 9.62 18.55
N GLY A 8 0.94 9.30 19.07
CA GLY A 8 1.11 8.56 20.33
C GLY A 8 0.90 7.06 20.24
N GLN A 9 0.80 6.47 19.03
CA GLN A 9 0.72 5.01 18.85
C GLN A 9 2.01 4.46 18.26
N SER A 10 2.55 3.40 18.88
CA SER A 10 3.72 2.69 18.35
C SER A 10 3.34 1.76 17.21
N GLN A 11 4.34 1.32 16.41
CA GLN A 11 4.13 0.28 15.38
C GLN A 11 3.49 -0.98 15.97
N LEU A 12 3.83 -1.34 17.22
CA LEU A 12 3.25 -2.48 17.91
C LEU A 12 1.76 -2.27 18.26
N ASP A 13 1.37 -1.04 18.64
CA ASP A 13 -0.04 -0.72 18.89
C ASP A 13 -0.89 -0.93 17.64
N PHE A 14 -0.39 -0.53 16.46
CA PHE A 14 -1.07 -0.77 15.19
C PHE A 14 -1.23 -2.26 14.88
N MET A 15 -0.26 -3.10 15.26
CA MET A 15 -0.36 -4.55 15.05
C MET A 15 -1.55 -5.18 15.78
N TYR A 16 -1.95 -4.66 16.93
CA TYR A 16 -3.04 -5.21 17.73
C TYR A 16 -4.38 -4.48 17.58
N LYS A 17 -4.38 -3.23 17.11
CA LYS A 17 -5.60 -2.42 17.01
C LYS A 17 -6.19 -2.38 15.60
N ASP A 18 -5.33 -2.46 14.58
CA ASP A 18 -5.76 -2.42 13.19
C ASP A 18 -6.36 -3.77 12.79
N GLU A 19 -7.65 -3.77 12.44
CA GLU A 19 -8.40 -4.95 12.01
C GLU A 19 -8.38 -5.08 10.50
N CYS A 20 -7.51 -5.95 9.95
CA CYS A 20 -7.41 -6.22 8.52
C CYS A 20 -8.59 -7.06 8.04
N ILE A 21 -9.07 -6.81 6.82
CA ILE A 21 -10.19 -7.51 6.19
C ILE A 21 -9.70 -8.84 5.64
N LEU A 22 -10.17 -9.96 6.19
CA LEU A 22 -9.82 -11.31 5.73
C LEU A 22 -10.61 -11.68 4.48
N LEU A 23 -9.94 -12.37 3.55
CA LEU A 23 -10.46 -12.74 2.25
C LEU A 23 -10.34 -14.24 1.97
N ASP A 24 -11.25 -14.75 1.14
CA ASP A 24 -11.02 -15.99 0.41
C ASP A 24 -10.23 -15.74 -0.89
N MET A 25 -9.89 -16.80 -1.63
CA MET A 25 -9.14 -16.72 -2.89
C MET A 25 -9.90 -16.01 -4.03
N ASN A 26 -11.19 -15.78 -3.87
CA ASN A 26 -12.04 -15.08 -4.83
C ASN A 26 -12.26 -13.60 -4.45
N ASP A 27 -11.55 -13.11 -3.40
CA ASP A 27 -11.69 -11.76 -2.85
C ASP A 27 -13.03 -11.50 -2.13
N ASN A 28 -13.72 -12.55 -1.69
CA ASN A 28 -14.88 -12.39 -0.83
C ASN A 28 -14.41 -12.16 0.61
N VAL A 29 -15.07 -11.21 1.30
CA VAL A 29 -14.81 -10.95 2.71
C VAL A 29 -15.34 -12.11 3.55
N ILE A 30 -14.46 -12.73 4.34
CA ILE A 30 -14.78 -13.86 5.23
C ILE A 30 -14.68 -13.51 6.72
N GLY A 31 -14.25 -12.28 7.04
CA GLY A 31 -14.10 -11.79 8.41
C GLY A 31 -13.05 -10.71 8.53
N HIS A 32 -12.52 -10.55 9.71
CA HIS A 32 -11.41 -9.65 10.01
C HIS A 32 -10.54 -10.25 11.11
N ASP A 33 -9.31 -9.76 11.22
CA ASP A 33 -8.41 -10.08 12.32
C ASP A 33 -7.39 -8.96 12.48
N ASN A 34 -6.76 -8.87 13.65
CA ASN A 34 -5.76 -7.85 13.88
C ASN A 34 -4.55 -8.03 12.95
N LYS A 35 -3.83 -6.93 12.77
CA LYS A 35 -2.70 -6.88 11.83
C LYS A 35 -1.59 -7.87 12.23
N TYR A 36 -1.36 -8.13 13.53
CA TYR A 36 -0.39 -9.11 14.00
C TYR A 36 -0.71 -10.51 13.45
N GLU A 37 -1.94 -10.98 13.64
CA GLU A 37 -2.40 -12.31 13.21
C GLU A 37 -2.43 -12.47 11.69
N THR A 38 -2.62 -11.38 10.94
CA THR A 38 -2.62 -11.42 9.47
C THR A 38 -1.20 -11.51 8.89
N HIS A 39 -0.21 -10.94 9.55
CA HIS A 39 1.16 -10.83 9.06
C HIS A 39 2.13 -11.87 9.64
N ILE A 40 1.70 -12.65 10.67
CA ILE A 40 2.55 -13.68 11.22
C ILE A 40 2.53 -14.94 10.35
N PHE A 41 3.73 -15.42 10.01
CA PHE A 41 3.94 -16.69 9.31
C PHE A 41 4.39 -17.74 10.33
N CYS A 42 3.74 -18.89 10.35
CA CYS A 42 4.06 -19.99 11.23
C CYS A 42 3.92 -21.33 10.50
N PRO A 43 4.41 -22.45 11.03
CA PRO A 43 4.35 -23.75 10.35
C PRO A 43 2.94 -24.16 9.91
N GLU A 44 1.91 -23.83 10.69
CA GLU A 44 0.51 -24.11 10.41
C GLU A 44 -0.07 -23.15 9.37
N ARG A 45 0.54 -21.99 9.21
CA ARG A 45 0.15 -20.91 8.28
C ARG A 45 1.39 -20.30 7.64
N PRO A 46 2.07 -21.00 6.72
CA PRO A 46 3.37 -20.61 6.19
C PRO A 46 3.31 -19.37 5.27
N ARG A 47 2.12 -18.88 4.98
CA ARG A 47 1.87 -17.63 4.19
C ARG A 47 1.05 -16.60 4.96
N GLY A 48 0.79 -16.82 6.26
CA GLY A 48 -0.12 -15.97 7.03
C GLY A 48 -1.58 -16.09 6.58
N LYS A 49 -2.41 -15.10 6.94
CA LYS A 49 -3.83 -15.00 6.53
C LYS A 49 -3.95 -14.10 5.30
N LEU A 50 -4.73 -14.54 4.31
CA LEU A 50 -5.03 -13.71 3.13
C LEU A 50 -5.92 -12.55 3.55
N HIS A 51 -5.49 -11.32 3.25
CA HIS A 51 -6.19 -10.10 3.62
C HIS A 51 -6.13 -9.05 2.51
N ARG A 52 -7.03 -8.05 2.60
CA ARG A 52 -7.11 -6.98 1.61
C ARG A 52 -6.07 -5.89 1.88
N ALA A 53 -5.40 -5.47 0.80
CA ALA A 53 -4.44 -4.39 0.82
C ALA A 53 -4.66 -3.41 -0.33
N PHE A 54 -3.91 -2.32 -0.35
CA PHE A 54 -3.86 -1.41 -1.48
C PHE A 54 -2.45 -0.83 -1.68
N SER A 55 -2.15 -0.55 -2.94
CA SER A 55 -0.95 0.16 -3.37
C SER A 55 -1.33 1.41 -4.16
N VAL A 56 -1.00 2.60 -3.64
CA VAL A 56 -1.18 3.88 -4.33
C VAL A 56 0.06 4.25 -5.11
N PHE A 57 -0.16 4.70 -6.34
CA PHE A 57 0.83 5.31 -7.22
C PHE A 57 0.39 6.74 -7.52
N LEU A 58 1.03 7.72 -6.89
CA LEU A 58 0.73 9.14 -7.07
C LEU A 58 1.73 9.76 -8.04
N PHE A 59 1.20 10.37 -9.09
CA PHE A 59 1.96 11.08 -10.10
C PHE A 59 1.73 12.60 -9.97
N ASN A 60 2.80 13.38 -10.10
CA ASN A 60 2.68 14.85 -10.19
C ASN A 60 2.32 15.29 -11.62
N ASP A 61 2.21 16.61 -11.86
CA ASP A 61 1.88 17.15 -13.18
C ASP A 61 2.95 16.88 -14.24
N GLU A 62 4.20 16.68 -13.84
CA GLU A 62 5.29 16.28 -14.73
C GLU A 62 5.24 14.78 -15.09
N GLY A 63 4.28 14.00 -14.55
CA GLY A 63 4.17 12.57 -14.74
C GLY A 63 5.25 11.77 -13.98
N LYS A 64 5.89 12.36 -12.97
CA LYS A 64 6.82 11.66 -12.08
C LYS A 64 6.08 10.96 -10.95
N LEU A 65 6.50 9.75 -10.63
CA LEU A 65 5.96 8.93 -9.54
C LEU A 65 6.59 9.32 -8.21
N LEU A 66 5.76 9.55 -7.19
CA LEU A 66 6.20 9.70 -5.81
C LEU A 66 6.51 8.32 -5.22
N LEU A 67 7.75 8.12 -4.81
CA LEU A 67 8.21 6.96 -4.03
C LEU A 67 8.38 7.34 -2.58
N GLN A 68 8.26 6.33 -1.69
CA GLN A 68 8.69 6.46 -0.30
C GLN A 68 9.70 5.39 0.09
N GLN A 69 10.56 5.69 1.05
CA GLN A 69 11.32 4.73 1.80
C GLN A 69 10.65 4.47 3.14
N ARG A 70 10.29 3.23 3.42
CA ARG A 70 9.65 2.84 4.68
C ARG A 70 10.58 3.11 5.86
N ALA A 71 10.02 3.59 6.96
CA ALA A 71 10.80 3.89 8.16
C ALA A 71 11.50 2.63 8.71
N LYS A 72 12.62 2.85 9.38
CA LYS A 72 13.38 1.79 10.05
C LYS A 72 12.61 1.12 11.18
N SER A 73 11.67 1.84 11.78
CA SER A 73 10.79 1.38 12.87
C SER A 73 9.68 0.41 12.43
N LYS A 74 9.45 0.25 11.11
CA LYS A 74 8.43 -0.70 10.60
C LYS A 74 8.79 -2.14 10.98
N ILE A 75 7.77 -2.91 11.39
CA ILE A 75 7.92 -4.33 11.78
C ILE A 75 8.11 -5.21 10.55
N THR A 76 7.39 -4.93 9.46
CA THR A 76 7.50 -5.64 8.19
C THR A 76 8.17 -4.76 7.15
N PHE A 77 9.16 -5.30 6.45
CA PHE A 77 9.87 -4.65 5.35
C PHE A 77 10.35 -3.21 5.68
N PRO A 78 11.14 -2.98 6.76
CA PRO A 78 11.73 -1.68 7.05
C PRO A 78 12.80 -1.29 6.01
N ASN A 79 13.08 0.00 5.87
CA ASN A 79 14.12 0.59 5.03
C ASN A 79 13.99 0.31 3.51
N VAL A 80 12.96 -0.39 3.04
CA VAL A 80 12.79 -0.63 1.61
C VAL A 80 12.13 0.56 0.92
N TRP A 81 12.53 0.82 -0.32
CA TRP A 81 11.83 1.73 -1.22
C TRP A 81 10.60 1.04 -1.82
N THR A 82 9.54 1.81 -2.02
CA THR A 82 8.27 1.31 -2.55
C THR A 82 7.49 2.41 -3.27
N ASN A 83 6.28 2.07 -3.77
CA ASN A 83 5.32 3.02 -4.31
C ASN A 83 4.91 4.09 -3.26
N THR A 84 4.04 5.01 -3.65
CA THR A 84 3.68 6.18 -2.85
C THR A 84 3.15 5.82 -1.46
N CYS A 85 2.26 4.84 -1.39
CA CYS A 85 1.71 4.33 -0.13
C CYS A 85 1.19 2.91 -0.34
N CYS A 86 1.43 2.02 0.61
CA CYS A 86 0.87 0.68 0.65
C CYS A 86 0.41 0.35 2.07
N SER A 87 -0.81 -0.14 2.21
CA SER A 87 -1.43 -0.43 3.50
C SER A 87 -2.72 -1.25 3.32
N HIS A 88 -3.53 -1.27 4.37
CA HIS A 88 -4.75 -2.07 4.45
C HIS A 88 -5.98 -1.18 4.65
N PRO A 89 -7.10 -1.45 3.95
CA PRO A 89 -8.40 -1.02 4.41
C PRO A 89 -8.74 -1.79 5.68
N LEU A 90 -9.39 -1.13 6.62
CA LEU A 90 -9.63 -1.68 7.95
C LEU A 90 -11.12 -1.90 8.20
N PHE A 91 -11.43 -2.95 8.96
CA PHE A 91 -12.76 -3.23 9.47
C PHE A 91 -13.09 -2.28 10.63
N GLY A 92 -14.37 -1.92 10.76
CA GLY A 92 -14.86 -1.13 11.90
C GLY A 92 -14.75 0.39 11.75
N TYR A 93 -14.31 0.89 10.61
CA TYR A 93 -14.30 2.34 10.33
C TYR A 93 -15.67 2.87 9.88
N ASP A 94 -15.96 4.13 10.20
CA ASP A 94 -17.12 4.88 9.72
C ASP A 94 -16.64 6.22 9.13
N PRO A 95 -16.88 6.50 7.83
CA PRO A 95 -17.50 5.60 6.84
C PRO A 95 -16.65 4.34 6.58
N THR A 96 -17.34 3.24 6.24
CA THR A 96 -16.70 1.92 6.08
C THR A 96 -15.59 1.90 5.04
N GLU A 97 -14.50 1.17 5.33
CA GLU A 97 -13.44 0.86 4.38
C GLU A 97 -13.62 -0.52 3.73
N VAL A 98 -14.70 -1.23 4.05
CA VAL A 98 -15.06 -2.51 3.43
C VAL A 98 -15.86 -2.25 2.15
N ASP A 99 -15.32 -2.63 1.01
CA ASP A 99 -16.04 -2.59 -0.27
C ASP A 99 -16.90 -3.83 -0.45
N THR A 100 -18.09 -3.64 -1.04
CA THR A 100 -18.98 -4.73 -1.42
C THR A 100 -18.49 -5.43 -2.71
N PRO A 101 -18.96 -6.66 -2.99
CA PRO A 101 -18.66 -7.31 -4.27
C PRO A 101 -19.08 -6.45 -5.49
N GLU A 102 -20.16 -5.70 -5.37
CA GLU A 102 -20.67 -4.79 -6.40
C GLU A 102 -19.71 -3.62 -6.62
N ASP A 103 -19.18 -3.00 -5.55
CA ASP A 103 -18.16 -1.94 -5.63
C ASP A 103 -16.90 -2.44 -6.35
N VAL A 104 -16.47 -3.65 -6.01
CA VAL A 104 -15.30 -4.28 -6.61
C VAL A 104 -15.55 -4.59 -8.09
N ALA A 105 -16.70 -5.16 -8.43
CA ALA A 105 -17.08 -5.48 -9.80
C ALA A 105 -17.21 -4.22 -10.69
N ALA A 106 -17.73 -3.13 -10.11
CA ALA A 106 -17.85 -1.84 -10.78
C ALA A 106 -16.52 -1.06 -10.86
N GLY A 107 -15.48 -1.48 -10.12
CA GLY A 107 -14.20 -0.77 -10.03
C GLY A 107 -14.26 0.55 -9.27
N THR A 108 -15.35 0.81 -8.54
CA THR A 108 -15.52 2.05 -7.76
C THR A 108 -14.69 2.08 -6.50
N VAL A 109 -14.61 0.95 -5.80
CA VAL A 109 -13.83 0.65 -4.58
C VAL A 109 -13.72 1.81 -3.58
N PRO A 110 -14.87 2.38 -3.13
CA PRO A 110 -14.86 3.58 -2.30
C PRO A 110 -14.24 3.33 -0.92
N GLY A 111 -14.33 2.12 -0.39
CA GLY A 111 -13.72 1.73 0.89
C GLY A 111 -12.20 1.77 0.82
N VAL A 112 -11.61 1.12 -0.17
CA VAL A 112 -10.16 1.13 -0.41
C VAL A 112 -9.64 2.56 -0.67
N LYS A 113 -10.40 3.39 -1.43
CA LYS A 113 -10.01 4.79 -1.67
C LYS A 113 -10.02 5.63 -0.38
N ARG A 114 -10.98 5.42 0.53
CA ARG A 114 -10.99 6.06 1.86
C ARG A 114 -9.77 5.66 2.69
N ALA A 115 -9.46 4.37 2.72
CA ALA A 115 -8.26 3.85 3.38
C ALA A 115 -6.98 4.48 2.80
N ALA A 116 -6.91 4.61 1.48
CA ALA A 116 -5.78 5.25 0.80
C ALA A 116 -5.60 6.71 1.24
N VAL A 117 -6.67 7.52 1.26
CA VAL A 117 -6.62 8.92 1.73
C VAL A 117 -6.18 8.98 3.20
N ARG A 118 -6.75 8.14 4.07
CA ARG A 118 -6.37 8.06 5.49
C ARG A 118 -4.87 7.77 5.64
N LYS A 119 -4.34 6.80 4.90
CA LYS A 119 -2.93 6.40 5.02
C LYS A 119 -1.98 7.38 4.36
N LEU A 120 -2.34 8.01 3.24
CA LEU A 120 -1.56 9.09 2.63
C LEU A 120 -1.41 10.29 3.57
N PHE A 121 -2.46 10.61 4.34
CA PHE A 121 -2.34 11.61 5.40
C PHE A 121 -1.43 11.14 6.54
N HIS A 122 -1.62 9.92 7.03
CA HIS A 122 -0.83 9.38 8.14
C HIS A 122 0.66 9.24 7.82
N GLU A 123 0.98 8.71 6.64
CA GLU A 123 2.37 8.41 6.26
C GLU A 123 3.09 9.64 5.68
N LEU A 124 2.41 10.40 4.82
CA LEU A 124 3.02 11.47 4.04
C LEU A 124 2.53 12.87 4.40
N GLY A 125 1.58 12.98 5.34
CA GLY A 125 0.98 14.25 5.76
C GLY A 125 0.21 14.96 4.65
N ILE A 126 -0.23 14.25 3.60
CA ILE A 126 -0.96 14.85 2.48
C ILE A 126 -2.39 15.16 2.92
N PRO A 127 -2.83 16.42 2.89
CA PRO A 127 -4.19 16.80 3.25
C PRO A 127 -5.25 16.13 2.38
N ALA A 128 -6.35 15.66 2.99
CA ALA A 128 -7.40 14.90 2.28
C ALA A 128 -8.05 15.70 1.14
N GLU A 129 -8.12 17.03 1.26
CA GLU A 129 -8.66 17.92 0.23
C GLU A 129 -7.81 17.94 -1.06
N GLN A 130 -6.55 17.50 -0.99
CA GLN A 130 -5.68 17.35 -2.16
C GLN A 130 -5.86 15.99 -2.85
N LEU A 131 -6.65 15.10 -2.26
CA LEU A 131 -6.85 13.70 -2.69
C LEU A 131 -8.34 13.36 -2.86
N PRO A 132 -9.08 14.02 -3.79
CA PRO A 132 -10.48 13.72 -4.04
C PRO A 132 -10.66 12.25 -4.45
N LEU A 133 -11.63 11.54 -3.85
CA LEU A 133 -11.85 10.10 -4.06
C LEU A 133 -12.15 9.74 -5.53
N ASP A 134 -12.80 10.64 -6.27
CA ASP A 134 -13.12 10.49 -7.68
C ASP A 134 -11.90 10.58 -8.61
N LYS A 135 -10.78 11.08 -8.11
CA LYS A 135 -9.50 11.12 -8.85
C LYS A 135 -8.68 9.84 -8.76
N PHE A 136 -9.01 8.97 -7.80
CA PHE A 136 -8.36 7.66 -7.75
C PHE A 136 -8.95 6.72 -8.79
N VAL A 137 -8.08 6.14 -9.61
CA VAL A 137 -8.44 5.11 -10.59
C VAL A 137 -7.98 3.76 -10.06
N PHE A 138 -8.92 2.82 -9.93
CA PHE A 138 -8.63 1.43 -9.63
C PHE A 138 -8.28 0.69 -10.92
N LEU A 139 -7.09 0.08 -10.99
CA LEU A 139 -6.59 -0.56 -12.20
C LEU A 139 -6.79 -2.08 -12.19
N THR A 140 -6.37 -2.73 -11.11
CA THR A 140 -6.47 -4.19 -10.96
C THR A 140 -6.20 -4.61 -9.53
N ARG A 141 -6.29 -5.93 -9.28
CA ARG A 141 -5.90 -6.60 -8.04
C ARG A 141 -4.71 -7.51 -8.30
N LEU A 142 -3.77 -7.52 -7.36
CA LEU A 142 -2.61 -8.40 -7.37
C LEU A 142 -2.68 -9.33 -6.17
N HIS A 143 -2.82 -10.64 -6.41
CA HIS A 143 -2.65 -11.63 -5.35
C HIS A 143 -1.17 -12.00 -5.25
N TYR A 144 -0.56 -11.78 -4.10
CA TYR A 144 0.82 -12.16 -3.82
C TYR A 144 1.01 -12.54 -2.35
N TRP A 145 2.14 -13.17 -2.08
CA TRP A 145 2.66 -13.36 -0.73
C TRP A 145 4.19 -13.23 -0.76
N ALA A 146 4.75 -12.72 0.34
CA ALA A 146 6.19 -12.57 0.51
C ALA A 146 6.56 -12.60 2.00
N ALA A 147 7.54 -13.42 2.37
CA ALA A 147 8.16 -13.35 3.69
C ALA A 147 9.22 -12.25 3.72
N ASP A 148 9.35 -11.56 4.85
CA ASP A 148 10.38 -10.52 5.05
C ASP A 148 11.74 -11.14 5.40
N THR A 149 12.30 -11.88 4.45
CA THR A 149 13.60 -12.56 4.61
C THR A 149 14.77 -11.59 4.69
N VAL A 150 14.62 -10.38 4.16
CA VAL A 150 15.68 -9.35 4.19
C VAL A 150 15.92 -8.87 5.63
N THR A 151 14.86 -8.65 6.39
CA THR A 151 14.95 -8.15 7.78
C THR A 151 15.20 -9.28 8.77
N HIS A 152 14.51 -10.41 8.60
CA HIS A 152 14.42 -11.48 9.59
C HIS A 152 15.06 -12.80 9.16
N GLY A 153 15.68 -12.86 7.96
CA GLY A 153 16.29 -14.07 7.41
C GLY A 153 15.28 -15.09 6.88
N GLU A 154 15.76 -16.23 6.43
CA GLU A 154 14.97 -17.28 5.76
C GLU A 154 13.83 -17.86 6.61
N SER A 155 13.96 -17.79 7.94
CA SER A 155 12.93 -18.25 8.89
C SER A 155 12.05 -17.12 9.41
N SER A 156 11.91 -16.03 8.63
CA SER A 156 11.12 -14.86 9.04
C SER A 156 9.73 -15.26 9.54
N PRO A 157 9.34 -14.79 10.74
CA PRO A 157 7.97 -14.96 11.22
C PRO A 157 7.02 -13.94 10.62
N TRP A 158 7.52 -13.02 9.78
CA TRP A 158 6.77 -11.89 9.24
C TRP A 158 6.68 -11.91 7.73
N GLY A 159 5.53 -11.51 7.20
CA GLY A 159 5.31 -11.38 5.77
C GLY A 159 3.96 -10.79 5.41
N GLU A 160 3.70 -10.73 4.12
CA GLU A 160 2.45 -10.25 3.54
C GLU A 160 1.80 -11.37 2.72
N HIS A 161 0.47 -11.53 2.84
CA HIS A 161 -0.33 -12.39 1.98
C HIS A 161 -1.61 -11.64 1.61
N GLU A 162 -1.62 -11.04 0.43
CA GLU A 162 -2.56 -9.98 0.11
C GLU A 162 -3.24 -10.18 -1.25
N ILE A 163 -4.49 -9.70 -1.31
CA ILE A 163 -5.09 -9.20 -2.54
C ILE A 163 -4.94 -7.68 -2.50
N ASP A 164 -3.94 -7.19 -3.24
CA ASP A 164 -3.50 -5.79 -3.28
C ASP A 164 -4.21 -5.02 -4.41
N TYR A 165 -4.94 -3.99 -4.06
CA TYR A 165 -5.71 -3.13 -4.96
C TYR A 165 -4.84 -1.99 -5.48
N ILE A 166 -4.54 -1.99 -6.77
CA ILE A 166 -3.67 -1.00 -7.39
C ILE A 166 -4.45 0.25 -7.74
N LEU A 167 -4.10 1.37 -7.11
CA LEU A 167 -4.72 2.68 -7.30
C LEU A 167 -3.74 3.68 -7.92
N PHE A 168 -4.17 4.33 -9.00
CA PHE A 168 -3.46 5.47 -9.55
C PHE A 168 -4.18 6.78 -9.20
N ILE A 169 -3.40 7.82 -8.96
CA ILE A 169 -3.89 9.19 -8.84
C ILE A 169 -2.85 10.18 -9.40
N LYS A 170 -3.32 11.22 -10.09
CA LYS A 170 -2.49 12.35 -10.48
C LYS A 170 -2.88 13.59 -9.66
N ALA A 171 -1.94 14.09 -8.86
CA ALA A 171 -2.15 15.25 -8.00
C ALA A 171 -0.82 15.94 -7.67
N ASN A 172 -0.85 17.26 -7.55
CA ASN A 172 0.22 18.01 -6.90
C ASN A 172 -0.11 18.13 -5.41
N VAL A 173 0.77 17.64 -4.57
CA VAL A 173 0.51 17.50 -3.14
C VAL A 173 1.58 18.17 -2.30
N THR A 174 1.18 18.60 -1.11
CA THR A 174 2.11 19.05 -0.07
C THR A 174 2.49 17.86 0.78
N LEU A 175 3.79 17.65 1.00
CA LEU A 175 4.31 16.53 1.78
C LEU A 175 4.75 17.03 3.17
N ASN A 176 4.36 16.27 4.20
CA ASN A 176 4.85 16.38 5.58
C ASN A 176 5.00 14.96 6.16
N PRO A 177 6.02 14.19 5.72
CA PRO A 177 6.16 12.79 6.07
C PRO A 177 6.26 12.57 7.58
N ASN A 178 5.54 11.58 8.08
CA ASN A 178 5.66 11.09 9.45
C ASN A 178 6.94 10.24 9.57
N PRO A 179 7.95 10.62 10.36
CA PRO A 179 9.22 9.92 10.44
C PRO A 179 9.12 8.51 11.03
N GLU A 180 8.05 8.21 11.78
CA GLU A 180 7.78 6.86 12.28
C GLU A 180 7.25 5.90 11.19
N GLU A 181 6.82 6.43 10.04
CA GLU A 181 6.27 5.67 8.93
C GLU A 181 7.17 5.72 7.69
N VAL A 182 7.80 6.88 7.43
CA VAL A 182 8.52 7.16 6.19
C VAL A 182 9.86 7.83 6.49
N SER A 183 10.96 7.21 6.04
CA SER A 183 12.32 7.74 6.21
C SER A 183 12.66 8.77 5.14
N ASP A 184 12.19 8.59 3.91
CA ASP A 184 12.53 9.46 2.78
C ASP A 184 11.45 9.40 1.69
N THR A 185 11.38 10.44 0.86
CA THR A 185 10.49 10.51 -0.31
C THR A 185 11.20 11.11 -1.51
N LYS A 186 10.84 10.68 -2.70
CA LYS A 186 11.35 11.29 -3.94
C LYS A 186 10.38 11.13 -5.09
N PHE A 187 10.32 12.13 -5.97
CA PHE A 187 9.70 11.99 -7.28
C PHE A 187 10.72 11.47 -8.30
N VAL A 188 10.34 10.47 -9.08
CA VAL A 188 11.18 9.88 -10.12
C VAL A 188 10.44 9.80 -11.46
N SER A 189 11.17 9.95 -12.55
CA SER A 189 10.70 9.56 -13.88
C SER A 189 10.84 8.04 -14.07
N MET A 190 10.16 7.48 -15.08
CA MET A 190 10.26 6.05 -15.37
C MET A 190 11.70 5.60 -15.68
N PRO A 191 12.51 6.32 -16.50
CA PRO A 191 13.91 5.93 -16.73
C PRO A 191 14.75 5.95 -15.45
N GLU A 192 14.54 6.95 -14.56
CA GLU A 192 15.24 7.03 -13.27
C GLU A 192 14.86 5.85 -12.36
N LEU A 193 13.58 5.50 -12.30
CA LEU A 193 13.14 4.33 -11.53
C LEU A 193 13.81 3.04 -12.03
N LEU A 194 13.73 2.80 -13.34
CA LEU A 194 14.28 1.57 -13.93
C LEU A 194 15.80 1.47 -13.73
N LEU A 195 16.51 2.59 -13.80
CA LEU A 195 17.94 2.65 -13.51
C LEU A 195 18.24 2.32 -12.03
N GLN A 196 17.47 2.92 -11.09
CA GLN A 196 17.65 2.69 -9.66
C GLN A 196 17.29 1.27 -9.23
N MET A 197 16.43 0.57 -9.98
CA MET A 197 16.05 -0.82 -9.71
C MET A 197 17.04 -1.86 -10.24
N GLN A 198 18.08 -1.44 -10.98
CA GLN A 198 19.17 -2.34 -11.36
C GLN A 198 19.97 -2.78 -10.11
N PRO A 199 20.58 -3.97 -10.14
CA PRO A 199 21.37 -4.47 -9.01
C PRO A 199 22.44 -3.49 -8.51
N GLU A 200 23.05 -2.75 -9.42
CA GLU A 200 24.09 -1.75 -9.17
C GLU A 200 23.56 -0.51 -8.41
N GLY A 201 22.23 -0.31 -8.42
CA GLY A 201 21.57 0.80 -7.70
C GLY A 201 21.65 0.67 -6.19
N GLY A 202 21.91 -0.53 -5.68
CA GLY A 202 22.10 -0.80 -4.24
C GLY A 202 20.90 -0.53 -3.34
N LEU A 203 19.73 -0.20 -3.92
CA LEU A 203 18.53 0.09 -3.16
C LEU A 203 17.73 -1.19 -2.90
N LEU A 204 17.18 -1.29 -1.69
CA LEU A 204 16.23 -2.35 -1.34
C LEU A 204 14.82 -1.93 -1.77
N TRP A 205 14.11 -2.83 -2.43
CA TRP A 205 12.76 -2.61 -2.94
C TRP A 205 11.78 -3.61 -2.35
N SER A 206 10.57 -3.15 -2.04
CA SER A 206 9.53 -4.03 -1.56
C SER A 206 9.14 -5.10 -2.60
N PRO A 207 8.76 -6.33 -2.16
CA PRO A 207 8.42 -7.41 -3.09
C PRO A 207 7.24 -7.07 -4.00
N TRP A 208 6.16 -6.52 -3.45
CA TRP A 208 4.98 -6.12 -4.23
C TRP A 208 5.33 -5.08 -5.30
N PHE A 209 6.12 -4.05 -4.94
CA PHE A 209 6.52 -3.02 -5.89
C PHE A 209 7.33 -3.61 -7.05
N ARG A 210 8.26 -4.53 -6.78
CA ARG A 210 8.99 -5.25 -7.82
C ARG A 210 8.05 -6.00 -8.77
N ILE A 211 7.05 -6.70 -8.23
CA ILE A 211 6.05 -7.43 -9.02
C ILE A 211 5.25 -6.47 -9.89
N ILE A 212 4.77 -5.35 -9.31
CA ILE A 212 3.95 -4.37 -10.01
C ILE A 212 4.75 -3.68 -11.12
N VAL A 213 6.00 -3.27 -10.85
CA VAL A 213 6.87 -2.67 -11.87
C VAL A 213 7.07 -3.63 -13.05
N THR A 214 7.41 -4.88 -12.74
CA THR A 214 7.73 -5.88 -13.77
C THR A 214 6.52 -6.26 -14.62
N ARG A 215 5.32 -6.35 -14.01
CA ARG A 215 4.13 -6.87 -14.71
C ARG A 215 3.27 -5.79 -15.34
N PHE A 216 3.19 -4.60 -14.74
CA PHE A 216 2.13 -3.64 -15.05
C PHE A 216 2.62 -2.19 -15.21
N LEU A 217 3.43 -1.69 -14.26
CA LEU A 217 3.68 -0.25 -14.10
C LEU A 217 4.28 0.38 -15.35
N VAL A 218 5.25 -0.28 -15.98
CA VAL A 218 5.92 0.27 -17.19
C VAL A 218 4.91 0.51 -18.31
N THR A 219 3.97 -0.43 -18.51
CA THR A 219 2.92 -0.30 -19.54
C THR A 219 1.95 0.80 -19.18
N TRP A 220 1.45 0.85 -17.96
CA TRP A 220 0.47 1.86 -17.52
C TRP A 220 1.07 3.27 -17.48
N TRP A 221 2.28 3.40 -16.99
CA TRP A 221 2.97 4.70 -16.92
C TRP A 221 3.36 5.19 -18.31
N GLY A 222 3.67 4.28 -19.24
CA GLY A 222 3.96 4.61 -20.65
C GLY A 222 2.77 5.27 -21.37
N ASP A 223 1.54 5.01 -20.93
CA ASP A 223 0.31 5.67 -21.38
C ASP A 223 -0.51 6.14 -20.17
N LEU A 224 0.11 7.00 -19.37
CA LEU A 224 -0.46 7.52 -18.12
C LEU A 224 -1.84 8.18 -18.31
N PRO A 225 -2.10 8.98 -19.36
CA PRO A 225 -3.43 9.53 -19.60
C PRO A 225 -4.52 8.45 -19.73
N LYS A 226 -4.21 7.35 -20.42
CA LYS A 226 -5.13 6.22 -20.56
C LYS A 226 -5.30 5.48 -19.22
N ALA A 227 -4.22 5.23 -18.49
CA ALA A 227 -4.27 4.56 -17.19
C ALA A 227 -5.03 5.36 -16.13
N LEU A 228 -5.14 6.69 -16.27
CA LEU A 228 -5.90 7.59 -15.40
C LEU A 228 -7.33 7.83 -15.86
N THR A 229 -7.78 7.14 -16.90
CA THR A 229 -9.19 7.20 -17.36
C THR A 229 -9.95 6.07 -16.69
N PRO A 230 -11.04 6.36 -15.94
CA PRO A 230 -11.88 5.36 -15.27
C PRO A 230 -12.51 4.36 -16.22
#